data_15739c3a52362b8c0b57d8373aca8efa
#
_entry.id   15739c3a52362b8c0b57d8373aca8efa
#
_cell.length_a   1.000
_cell.length_b   1.000
_cell.length_c   1.000
_cell.angle_alpha   90.00
_cell.angle_beta   90.00
_cell.angle_gamma   90.00
#
_symmetry.space_group_name_H-M   'P 1'
#
loop_
_entity.id
_entity.type
_entity.pdbx_description
1 polymer ?
#
loop_
_entity_poly.entity_id
_entity_poly.type
_entity_poly.pdbx_seq_one_letter_code
_entity_poly.pdbx_strand_id
1 'polypeptide(L)'
;MSLSLLSRYAFFALCVAYTLVSLPFVARSGLWPITLATGLLSLLGLFDLLQKSHAVRRNYPILGNIRYLIEAIRPEIRQYLLESDSEALPFSRAQRSLVYSRAKKETADKPFGTLIDVYQPGFEFISHSIRPAPLSDPAGFRVSIGGPQCTQPYSASVFNISAMSFGALSANAIRALNQGAQRGNFAHDTGEGSISPYHREHGGDLIWELGSGYFGCRTDDGRFDPQRFAEQAASPQVRMIEIKISQGAKPGHGGILPKHKVTLEIASTRGVPMGQDCISPSNHSAFSTPIELMEFIAQLRALSGGKPVGFKLCLGHPWEFMGIAKAMLATGILPDFIVVDGKEGGTGAAPVEFTDHMGVPMREGLLFVHNTLVGLNLRDKIRLGASGKIVSAFDIASVLAIGADWCNSARGFMFAIGCIQSQSCHTNKCPTGVATQDPLRQRALVVPDKAERVYSFHRNTLAALAEMLAAAGLTHPSQLQAKHLVRRMSATEVKLFSQLHVFLKPGELLGNAVQGEFYARMWQLAQAESFEPRSDEALELH
;
A
#
# COMPACT_ATOMS: atom_id res chain seq x y z
N MET A 1 -48.72 25.03 -22.44
CA MET A 1 -47.55 24.14 -22.23
C MET A 1 -46.35 24.75 -22.93
N SER A 2 -45.32 25.21 -22.21
CA SER A 2 -44.24 26.00 -22.81
C SER A 2 -43.39 25.13 -23.75
N LEU A 3 -42.86 25.70 -24.85
CA LEU A 3 -41.97 25.02 -25.83
C LEU A 3 -40.81 24.28 -25.15
N SER A 4 -40.34 24.72 -23.97
CA SER A 4 -39.27 24.10 -23.22
C SER A 4 -39.64 22.74 -22.59
N LEU A 5 -40.90 22.43 -22.38
CA LEU A 5 -41.38 21.12 -21.91
C LEU A 5 -41.42 20.10 -23.04
N LEU A 6 -41.73 20.52 -24.27
CA LEU A 6 -41.77 19.69 -25.46
C LEU A 6 -40.34 19.21 -25.89
N SER A 7 -39.32 20.06 -25.70
CA SER A 7 -37.97 19.74 -26.14
C SER A 7 -37.34 18.53 -25.38
N ARG A 8 -37.69 18.34 -24.11
CA ARG A 8 -37.11 17.23 -23.27
C ARG A 8 -37.55 15.83 -23.72
N TYR A 9 -38.79 15.74 -24.21
CA TYR A 9 -39.38 14.44 -24.63
C TYR A 9 -39.39 14.30 -26.16
N ALA A 10 -38.90 15.29 -26.91
CA ALA A 10 -38.98 15.32 -28.37
C ALA A 10 -38.32 14.08 -29.00
N PHE A 11 -37.13 13.73 -28.58
CA PHE A 11 -36.41 12.58 -29.12
C PHE A 11 -37.15 11.25 -28.83
N PHE A 12 -37.65 11.09 -27.61
CA PHE A 12 -38.46 9.94 -27.24
C PHE A 12 -39.74 9.86 -28.06
N ALA A 13 -40.47 10.99 -28.18
CA ALA A 13 -41.70 11.05 -28.96
C ALA A 13 -41.46 10.74 -30.45
N LEU A 14 -40.34 11.22 -31.03
CA LEU A 14 -39.96 10.90 -32.41
C LEU A 14 -39.66 9.41 -32.58
N CYS A 15 -38.95 8.77 -31.65
CA CYS A 15 -38.70 7.33 -31.69
C CYS A 15 -39.99 6.52 -31.63
N VAL A 16 -40.92 6.89 -30.74
CA VAL A 16 -42.24 6.24 -30.62
C VAL A 16 -43.07 6.45 -31.90
N ALA A 17 -43.19 7.68 -32.39
CA ALA A 17 -43.93 7.98 -33.59
C ALA A 17 -43.41 7.20 -34.82
N TYR A 18 -42.07 7.24 -35.02
CA TYR A 18 -41.44 6.48 -36.10
C TYR A 18 -41.71 4.97 -35.99
N THR A 19 -41.57 4.39 -34.81
CA THR A 19 -41.83 2.98 -34.57
C THR A 19 -43.27 2.61 -34.89
N LEU A 20 -44.23 3.39 -34.42
CA LEU A 20 -45.65 3.11 -34.68
C LEU A 20 -46.02 3.24 -36.16
N VAL A 21 -45.44 4.23 -36.86
CA VAL A 21 -45.71 4.42 -38.29
C VAL A 21 -45.03 3.36 -39.15
N SER A 22 -43.82 2.95 -38.82
CA SER A 22 -43.03 2.00 -39.63
C SER A 22 -43.37 0.51 -39.38
N LEU A 23 -43.91 0.19 -38.20
CA LEU A 23 -44.21 -1.20 -37.80
C LEU A 23 -45.10 -1.95 -38.79
N PRO A 24 -46.20 -1.36 -39.35
CA PRO A 24 -47.05 -2.06 -40.31
C PRO A 24 -46.35 -2.37 -41.66
N PHE A 25 -45.26 -1.66 -41.97
CA PHE A 25 -44.55 -1.75 -43.25
C PHE A 25 -43.24 -2.54 -43.15
N VAL A 26 -42.88 -3.02 -41.96
CA VAL A 26 -41.60 -3.73 -41.69
C VAL A 26 -41.34 -4.91 -42.64
N ALA A 27 -42.38 -5.70 -42.95
CA ALA A 27 -42.26 -6.87 -43.79
C ALA A 27 -42.06 -6.54 -45.30
N ARG A 28 -42.36 -5.30 -45.72
CA ARG A 28 -42.32 -4.87 -47.13
C ARG A 28 -41.20 -3.87 -47.44
N SER A 29 -40.68 -3.22 -46.43
CA SER A 29 -39.62 -2.20 -46.56
C SER A 29 -38.35 -2.75 -45.96
N GLY A 30 -37.17 -2.58 -46.59
CA GLY A 30 -35.88 -2.91 -46.00
C GLY A 30 -35.51 -2.10 -44.73
N LEU A 31 -36.51 -1.43 -44.11
CA LEU A 31 -36.33 -0.53 -42.94
C LEU A 31 -36.44 -1.25 -41.60
N TRP A 32 -36.55 -2.56 -41.57
CA TRP A 32 -36.67 -3.34 -40.34
C TRP A 32 -35.59 -3.07 -39.29
N PRO A 33 -34.26 -2.79 -39.64
CA PRO A 33 -33.27 -2.54 -38.62
C PRO A 33 -33.51 -1.21 -37.87
N ILE A 34 -33.98 -0.19 -38.63
CA ILE A 34 -34.27 1.13 -38.03
C ILE A 34 -35.52 1.07 -37.15
N THR A 35 -36.54 0.34 -37.59
CA THR A 35 -37.79 0.12 -36.81
C THR A 35 -37.48 -0.67 -35.52
N LEU A 36 -36.61 -1.66 -35.59
CA LEU A 36 -36.15 -2.41 -34.42
C LEU A 36 -35.38 -1.50 -33.44
N ALA A 37 -34.42 -0.69 -33.96
CA ALA A 37 -33.64 0.22 -33.14
C ALA A 37 -34.51 1.30 -32.45
N THR A 38 -35.43 1.92 -33.18
CA THR A 38 -36.34 2.93 -32.60
C THR A 38 -37.33 2.28 -31.64
N GLY A 39 -37.77 1.04 -31.88
CA GLY A 39 -38.58 0.27 -30.96
C GLY A 39 -37.89 0.00 -29.63
N LEU A 40 -36.63 -0.46 -29.67
CA LEU A 40 -35.82 -0.67 -28.47
C LEU A 40 -35.59 0.63 -27.72
N LEU A 41 -35.29 1.72 -28.43
CA LEU A 41 -35.15 3.06 -27.81
C LEU A 41 -36.48 3.55 -27.20
N SER A 42 -37.61 3.24 -27.82
CA SER A 42 -38.93 3.58 -27.28
C SER A 42 -39.22 2.82 -25.98
N LEU A 43 -38.89 1.53 -25.91
CA LEU A 43 -38.99 0.74 -24.70
C LEU A 43 -38.07 1.26 -23.58
N LEU A 44 -36.82 1.62 -23.92
CA LEU A 44 -35.89 2.26 -22.99
C LEU A 44 -36.45 3.58 -22.46
N GLY A 45 -36.96 4.43 -23.34
CA GLY A 45 -37.57 5.71 -22.95
C GLY A 45 -38.81 5.55 -22.06
N LEU A 46 -39.64 4.53 -22.32
CA LEU A 46 -40.79 4.21 -21.46
C LEU A 46 -40.30 3.74 -20.07
N PHE A 47 -39.29 2.87 -20.01
CA PHE A 47 -38.67 2.45 -18.76
C PHE A 47 -38.11 3.66 -17.99
N ASP A 48 -37.42 4.58 -18.67
CA ASP A 48 -36.86 5.81 -18.07
C ASP A 48 -37.96 6.69 -17.45
N LEU A 49 -39.13 6.78 -18.07
CA LEU A 49 -40.28 7.54 -17.54
C LEU A 49 -40.89 6.87 -16.30
N LEU A 50 -40.95 5.54 -16.27
CA LEU A 50 -41.64 4.80 -15.21
C LEU A 50 -40.76 4.63 -13.96
N GLN A 51 -39.43 4.53 -14.13
CA GLN A 51 -38.52 4.36 -13.01
C GLN A 51 -38.50 5.60 -12.09
N LYS A 52 -38.24 5.41 -10.78
CA LYS A 52 -38.29 6.45 -9.74
C LYS A 52 -36.91 6.89 -9.21
N SER A 53 -35.86 6.12 -9.53
CA SER A 53 -34.53 6.29 -8.93
C SER A 53 -33.65 7.39 -9.57
N HIS A 54 -33.89 7.70 -10.85
CA HIS A 54 -33.02 8.63 -11.61
C HIS A 54 -33.82 9.77 -12.24
N ALA A 55 -33.83 10.94 -11.59
CA ALA A 55 -34.55 12.12 -12.03
C ALA A 55 -34.14 12.60 -13.44
N VAL A 56 -32.84 12.53 -13.78
CA VAL A 56 -32.33 12.96 -15.10
C VAL A 56 -32.88 12.06 -16.21
N ARG A 57 -32.87 10.74 -16.07
CA ARG A 57 -33.44 9.80 -17.06
C ARG A 57 -34.95 10.07 -17.25
N ARG A 58 -35.67 10.30 -16.14
CA ARG A 58 -37.08 10.57 -16.17
C ARG A 58 -37.44 11.91 -16.88
N ASN A 59 -36.57 12.91 -16.72
CA ASN A 59 -36.77 14.23 -17.38
C ASN A 59 -36.30 14.24 -18.84
N TYR A 60 -35.37 13.40 -19.21
CA TYR A 60 -34.76 13.27 -20.54
C TYR A 60 -34.70 11.79 -20.96
N PRO A 61 -35.86 11.16 -21.26
CA PRO A 61 -35.91 9.74 -21.64
C PRO A 61 -34.97 9.48 -22.81
N ILE A 62 -34.31 8.36 -22.79
CA ILE A 62 -33.24 7.92 -23.72
C ILE A 62 -31.97 8.78 -23.57
N LEU A 63 -32.04 10.09 -23.83
CA LEU A 63 -30.88 10.99 -23.83
C LEU A 63 -30.20 11.08 -22.45
N GLY A 64 -30.97 10.97 -21.37
CA GLY A 64 -30.45 10.98 -20.02
C GLY A 64 -29.46 9.82 -19.74
N ASN A 65 -29.57 8.71 -20.49
CA ASN A 65 -28.66 7.57 -20.36
C ASN A 65 -27.24 7.89 -20.86
N ILE A 66 -27.09 8.81 -21.83
CA ILE A 66 -25.78 9.23 -22.36
C ILE A 66 -24.90 9.79 -21.25
N ARG A 67 -25.48 10.60 -20.34
CA ARG A 67 -24.75 11.10 -19.18
C ARG A 67 -24.17 9.99 -18.33
N TYR A 68 -24.98 8.98 -18.00
CA TYR A 68 -24.53 7.86 -17.16
C TYR A 68 -23.50 6.98 -17.87
N LEU A 69 -23.62 6.84 -19.20
CA LEU A 69 -22.59 6.17 -20.00
C LEU A 69 -21.26 6.92 -19.94
N ILE A 70 -21.29 8.24 -20.14
CA ILE A 70 -20.07 9.07 -20.05
C ILE A 70 -19.48 9.02 -18.63
N GLU A 71 -20.29 9.09 -17.58
CA GLU A 71 -19.82 8.95 -16.21
C GLU A 71 -19.21 7.55 -15.95
N ALA A 72 -19.78 6.51 -16.53
CA ALA A 72 -19.27 5.15 -16.38
C ALA A 72 -17.89 4.94 -17.03
N ILE A 73 -17.64 5.59 -18.17
CA ILE A 73 -16.35 5.51 -18.90
C ILE A 73 -15.38 6.66 -18.57
N ARG A 74 -15.81 7.60 -17.72
CA ARG A 74 -15.00 8.76 -17.33
C ARG A 74 -13.64 8.38 -16.72
N PRO A 75 -13.52 7.35 -15.83
CA PRO A 75 -12.22 6.96 -15.27
C PRO A 75 -11.21 6.57 -16.36
N GLU A 76 -11.66 5.83 -17.38
CA GLU A 76 -10.83 5.40 -18.49
C GLU A 76 -10.45 6.59 -19.39
N ILE A 77 -11.42 7.48 -19.70
CA ILE A 77 -11.16 8.70 -20.48
C ILE A 77 -10.11 9.55 -19.75
N ARG A 78 -10.31 9.79 -18.44
CA ARG A 78 -9.36 10.55 -17.65
C ARG A 78 -7.97 9.91 -17.66
N GLN A 79 -7.88 8.62 -17.36
CA GLN A 79 -6.61 7.91 -17.19
C GLN A 79 -5.82 7.77 -18.50
N TYR A 80 -6.50 7.57 -19.64
CA TYR A 80 -5.83 7.29 -20.92
C TYR A 80 -5.72 8.48 -21.86
N LEU A 81 -6.60 9.49 -21.71
CA LEU A 81 -6.66 10.61 -22.64
C LEU A 81 -6.36 11.97 -22.01
N LEU A 82 -6.71 12.19 -20.74
CA LEU A 82 -6.65 13.51 -20.11
C LEU A 82 -5.58 13.63 -19.02
N GLU A 83 -5.18 12.52 -18.38
CA GLU A 83 -4.17 12.53 -17.32
C GLU A 83 -2.82 12.96 -17.86
N SER A 84 -2.21 13.98 -17.24
CA SER A 84 -0.83 14.36 -17.56
C SER A 84 0.16 13.31 -17.03
N ASP A 85 1.36 13.24 -17.63
CA ASP A 85 2.40 12.27 -17.22
C ASP A 85 2.89 12.49 -15.78
N SER A 86 2.75 13.70 -15.25
CA SER A 86 3.19 14.08 -13.90
C SER A 86 2.09 14.08 -12.85
N GLU A 87 0.80 13.99 -13.22
CA GLU A 87 -0.30 13.95 -12.26
C GLU A 87 -0.21 12.69 -11.38
N ALA A 88 0.02 12.86 -10.08
CA ALA A 88 0.49 11.80 -9.17
C ALA A 88 -0.62 11.12 -8.33
N LEU A 89 -1.88 11.10 -8.77
CA LEU A 89 -3.00 10.60 -7.97
C LEU A 89 -3.66 9.35 -8.56
N PRO A 90 -3.57 8.20 -7.88
CA PRO A 90 -2.67 7.85 -6.77
C PRO A 90 -1.21 7.62 -7.20
N PHE A 91 -0.96 7.23 -8.47
CA PHE A 91 0.35 7.16 -9.12
C PHE A 91 0.28 7.79 -10.49
N SER A 92 1.29 8.61 -10.83
CA SER A 92 1.38 9.23 -12.15
C SER A 92 1.59 8.19 -13.26
N ARG A 93 1.27 8.59 -14.51
CA ARG A 93 1.56 7.77 -15.69
C ARG A 93 3.05 7.46 -15.79
N ALA A 94 3.92 8.44 -15.51
CA ALA A 94 5.37 8.26 -15.54
C ALA A 94 5.82 7.19 -14.53
N GLN A 95 5.29 7.20 -13.30
CA GLN A 95 5.60 6.18 -12.28
C GLN A 95 5.15 4.77 -12.71
N ARG A 96 3.92 4.64 -13.24
CA ARG A 96 3.42 3.34 -13.73
C ARG A 96 4.24 2.83 -14.92
N SER A 97 4.54 3.70 -15.88
CA SER A 97 5.36 3.37 -17.05
C SER A 97 6.75 2.89 -16.66
N LEU A 98 7.39 3.54 -15.68
CA LEU A 98 8.69 3.10 -15.15
C LEU A 98 8.63 1.67 -14.61
N VAL A 99 7.60 1.33 -13.84
CA VAL A 99 7.42 -0.03 -13.32
C VAL A 99 7.19 -1.02 -14.46
N TYR A 100 6.33 -0.68 -15.42
CA TYR A 100 6.05 -1.56 -16.57
C TYR A 100 7.31 -1.83 -17.40
N SER A 101 8.10 -0.80 -17.72
CA SER A 101 9.34 -0.95 -18.50
C SER A 101 10.34 -1.83 -17.74
N ARG A 102 10.58 -1.57 -16.45
CA ARG A 102 11.48 -2.39 -15.62
C ARG A 102 11.01 -3.84 -15.50
N ALA A 103 9.71 -4.06 -15.35
CA ALA A 103 9.13 -5.40 -15.26
C ALA A 103 9.26 -6.19 -16.57
N LYS A 104 9.16 -5.51 -17.71
CA LYS A 104 9.27 -6.11 -19.06
C LYS A 104 10.70 -6.16 -19.59
N LYS A 105 11.69 -5.63 -18.87
CA LYS A 105 13.09 -5.49 -19.32
C LYS A 105 13.25 -4.54 -20.53
N GLU A 106 12.34 -3.58 -20.66
CA GLU A 106 12.45 -2.49 -21.62
C GLU A 106 13.40 -1.42 -21.07
N THR A 107 14.05 -0.67 -21.94
CA THR A 107 14.91 0.45 -21.54
C THR A 107 14.07 1.53 -20.84
N ALA A 108 14.58 2.06 -19.73
CA ALA A 108 13.97 3.15 -19.00
C ALA A 108 14.64 4.51 -19.28
N ASP A 109 15.41 4.58 -20.36
CA ASP A 109 16.15 5.77 -20.76
C ASP A 109 15.21 6.84 -21.35
N LYS A 110 15.52 8.10 -21.08
CA LYS A 110 14.77 9.24 -21.62
C LYS A 110 15.69 10.07 -22.51
N PRO A 111 15.38 10.18 -23.82
CA PRO A 111 16.08 11.10 -24.70
C PRO A 111 15.71 12.57 -24.38
N PHE A 112 16.52 13.51 -24.81
CA PHE A 112 16.40 14.97 -24.69
C PHE A 112 16.52 15.53 -23.26
N GLY A 113 16.51 14.72 -22.20
CA GLY A 113 16.67 15.19 -20.84
C GLY A 113 15.42 15.01 -19.96
N THR A 114 15.38 15.71 -18.84
CA THR A 114 14.29 15.57 -17.86
C THR A 114 12.97 16.17 -18.35
N LEU A 115 11.88 15.49 -18.03
CA LEU A 115 10.51 15.99 -18.21
C LEU A 115 9.92 16.59 -16.91
N ILE A 116 10.77 16.71 -15.88
CA ILE A 116 10.39 17.29 -14.59
C ILE A 116 10.93 18.73 -14.55
N ASP A 117 10.11 19.67 -14.11
CA ASP A 117 10.59 21.04 -13.84
C ASP A 117 11.46 21.04 -12.56
N VAL A 118 12.78 21.06 -12.78
CA VAL A 118 13.77 21.03 -11.70
C VAL A 118 13.86 22.33 -10.90
N TYR A 119 13.15 23.39 -11.33
CA TYR A 119 13.10 24.67 -10.64
C TYR A 119 11.83 24.85 -9.79
N GLN A 120 10.89 23.91 -9.86
CA GLN A 120 9.70 23.98 -9.00
C GLN A 120 10.02 23.70 -7.53
N PRO A 121 9.39 24.42 -6.60
CA PRO A 121 9.43 24.08 -5.18
C PRO A 121 8.96 22.63 -4.93
N GLY A 122 9.66 21.92 -4.05
CA GLY A 122 9.41 20.52 -3.78
C GLY A 122 10.21 19.55 -4.66
N PHE A 123 10.93 20.00 -5.69
CA PHE A 123 11.85 19.14 -6.44
C PHE A 123 12.96 18.61 -5.54
N GLU A 124 13.20 17.32 -5.58
CA GLU A 124 14.21 16.63 -4.77
C GLU A 124 15.23 15.94 -5.66
N PHE A 125 16.48 15.92 -5.21
CA PHE A 125 17.58 15.29 -5.90
C PHE A 125 18.67 14.81 -4.93
N ILE A 126 19.52 13.89 -5.42
CA ILE A 126 20.73 13.43 -4.72
C ILE A 126 21.94 14.11 -5.36
N SER A 127 22.82 14.66 -4.55
CA SER A 127 24.06 15.26 -5.03
C SER A 127 25.02 14.17 -5.52
N HIS A 128 25.52 14.31 -6.75
CA HIS A 128 26.55 13.43 -7.28
C HIS A 128 27.95 13.82 -6.76
N SER A 129 28.88 12.89 -6.80
CA SER A 129 30.30 13.10 -6.47
C SER A 129 31.12 13.39 -7.73
N ILE A 130 32.09 14.28 -7.62
CA ILE A 130 33.14 14.46 -8.67
C ILE A 130 34.00 13.18 -8.80
N ARG A 131 34.06 12.38 -7.73
CA ARG A 131 34.74 11.08 -7.71
C ARG A 131 33.69 9.97 -7.47
N PRO A 132 33.02 9.49 -8.50
CA PRO A 132 32.07 8.37 -8.39
C PRO A 132 32.75 7.12 -7.83
N ALA A 133 31.96 6.30 -7.11
CA ALA A 133 32.43 5.01 -6.63
C ALA A 133 32.31 3.94 -7.74
N PRO A 134 33.03 2.83 -7.62
CA PRO A 134 32.77 1.65 -8.48
C PRO A 134 31.33 1.15 -8.33
N LEU A 135 30.78 0.64 -9.43
CA LEU A 135 29.44 0.04 -9.42
C LEU A 135 29.44 -1.22 -8.56
N SER A 136 28.57 -1.26 -7.56
CA SER A 136 28.41 -2.40 -6.67
C SER A 136 27.37 -3.40 -7.22
N ASP A 137 27.53 -4.68 -6.89
CA ASP A 137 26.53 -5.69 -7.23
C ASP A 137 25.25 -5.47 -6.36
N PRO A 138 24.10 -5.21 -6.99
CA PRO A 138 22.84 -5.03 -6.28
C PRO A 138 22.39 -6.25 -5.46
N ALA A 139 22.86 -7.45 -5.76
CA ALA A 139 22.56 -8.66 -4.99
C ALA A 139 23.09 -8.56 -3.54
N GLY A 140 24.11 -7.73 -3.31
CA GLY A 140 24.66 -7.43 -1.99
C GLY A 140 23.85 -6.37 -1.20
N PHE A 141 22.83 -5.75 -1.78
CA PHE A 141 22.01 -4.75 -1.09
C PHE A 141 21.02 -5.41 -0.14
N ARG A 142 21.56 -5.81 1.00
CA ARG A 142 20.81 -6.56 2.01
C ARG A 142 20.97 -5.96 3.39
N VAL A 143 19.99 -6.22 4.24
CA VAL A 143 19.96 -5.81 5.65
C VAL A 143 19.74 -7.03 6.53
N SER A 144 20.56 -7.18 7.57
CA SER A 144 20.35 -8.19 8.60
C SER A 144 19.28 -7.69 9.58
N ILE A 145 18.18 -8.44 9.69
CA ILE A 145 17.06 -8.16 10.58
C ILE A 145 17.08 -9.22 11.69
N GLY A 146 17.11 -8.76 12.92
CA GLY A 146 17.23 -9.54 14.15
C GLY A 146 18.02 -8.75 15.17
N GLY A 147 17.37 -8.39 16.28
CA GLY A 147 17.98 -7.67 17.40
C GLY A 147 18.72 -8.59 18.36
N PRO A 148 19.14 -8.08 19.52
CA PRO A 148 19.94 -8.86 20.49
C PRO A 148 19.24 -10.12 21.04
N GLN A 149 17.91 -10.17 20.97
CA GLN A 149 17.09 -11.27 21.50
C GLN A 149 16.65 -12.26 20.40
N CYS A 150 17.00 -12.01 19.15
CA CYS A 150 16.72 -12.88 18.02
C CYS A 150 17.83 -13.91 17.84
N THR A 151 17.46 -15.19 17.68
CA THR A 151 18.44 -16.28 17.47
C THR A 151 18.50 -16.76 16.02
N GLN A 152 17.55 -16.35 15.17
CA GLN A 152 17.47 -16.69 13.76
C GLN A 152 17.37 -15.43 12.88
N PRO A 153 18.41 -14.57 12.82
CA PRO A 153 18.33 -13.34 12.04
C PRO A 153 18.10 -13.63 10.55
N TYR A 154 17.36 -12.76 9.88
CA TYR A 154 17.06 -12.85 8.47
C TYR A 154 17.79 -11.78 7.67
N SER A 155 18.47 -12.18 6.60
CA SER A 155 19.06 -11.27 5.63
C SER A 155 18.02 -10.92 4.56
N ALA A 156 17.39 -9.77 4.69
CA ALA A 156 16.38 -9.27 3.75
C ALA A 156 17.01 -8.42 2.63
N SER A 157 16.37 -8.37 1.47
CA SER A 157 16.68 -7.35 0.46
C SER A 157 16.33 -5.95 1.01
N VAL A 158 16.98 -4.90 0.54
CA VAL A 158 16.57 -3.52 0.83
C VAL A 158 15.26 -3.11 0.15
N PHE A 159 14.69 -3.97 -0.71
CA PHE A 159 13.41 -3.75 -1.40
C PHE A 159 12.59 -5.04 -1.43
N ASN A 160 11.41 -5.05 -0.78
CA ASN A 160 10.58 -6.24 -0.62
C ASN A 160 9.11 -5.98 -1.02
N ILE A 161 8.34 -7.07 -1.18
CA ILE A 161 6.90 -6.98 -1.40
C ILE A 161 6.21 -6.66 -0.08
N SER A 162 5.47 -5.56 -0.04
CA SER A 162 4.65 -5.14 1.10
C SER A 162 3.40 -6.01 1.27
N ALA A 163 2.81 -5.95 2.45
CA ALA A 163 1.61 -6.67 2.86
C ALA A 163 0.44 -6.57 1.87
N MET A 164 0.04 -7.70 1.32
CA MET A 164 -1.11 -7.84 0.43
C MET A 164 -1.77 -9.20 0.62
N SER A 165 -2.94 -9.22 1.27
CA SER A 165 -3.59 -10.46 1.66
C SER A 165 -4.16 -11.27 0.50
N PHE A 166 -4.11 -12.61 0.61
CA PHE A 166 -4.96 -13.49 -0.18
C PHE A 166 -6.45 -13.22 0.15
N GLY A 167 -7.25 -13.10 -0.88
CA GLY A 167 -8.62 -12.60 -0.79
C GLY A 167 -8.76 -11.15 -1.24
N ALA A 168 -7.84 -10.25 -0.89
CA ALA A 168 -7.69 -8.97 -1.56
C ALA A 168 -7.10 -9.17 -2.96
N LEU A 169 -6.00 -9.94 -3.06
CA LEU A 169 -5.42 -10.40 -4.32
C LEU A 169 -5.94 -11.79 -4.72
N SER A 170 -5.86 -12.10 -6.00
CA SER A 170 -6.18 -13.41 -6.56
C SER A 170 -5.10 -14.46 -6.25
N ALA A 171 -5.45 -15.73 -6.34
CA ALA A 171 -4.51 -16.83 -6.20
C ALA A 171 -3.33 -16.73 -7.17
N ASN A 172 -3.58 -16.42 -8.45
CA ASN A 172 -2.51 -16.27 -9.44
C ASN A 172 -1.62 -15.06 -9.18
N ALA A 173 -2.16 -13.98 -8.61
CA ALA A 173 -1.34 -12.83 -8.19
C ALA A 173 -0.39 -13.22 -7.05
N ILE A 174 -0.88 -13.93 -6.03
CA ILE A 174 -0.05 -14.41 -4.91
C ILE A 174 1.05 -15.35 -5.41
N ARG A 175 0.70 -16.34 -6.28
CA ARG A 175 1.69 -17.25 -6.90
C ARG A 175 2.80 -16.49 -7.63
N ALA A 176 2.41 -15.55 -8.49
CA ALA A 176 3.36 -14.78 -9.28
C ALA A 176 4.29 -13.93 -8.40
N LEU A 177 3.75 -13.30 -7.36
CA LEU A 177 4.52 -12.51 -6.41
C LEU A 177 5.51 -13.40 -5.64
N ASN A 178 5.05 -14.52 -5.08
CA ASN A 178 5.91 -15.41 -4.29
C ASN A 178 7.00 -16.07 -5.15
N GLN A 179 6.65 -16.55 -6.35
CA GLN A 179 7.63 -17.13 -7.27
C GLN A 179 8.68 -16.11 -7.73
N GLY A 180 8.29 -14.86 -8.01
CA GLY A 180 9.22 -13.80 -8.36
C GLY A 180 10.13 -13.41 -7.18
N ALA A 181 9.59 -13.38 -5.96
CA ALA A 181 10.32 -13.14 -4.73
C ALA A 181 11.36 -14.23 -4.46
N GLN A 182 10.98 -15.51 -4.62
CA GLN A 182 11.86 -16.66 -4.50
C GLN A 182 13.06 -16.55 -5.47
N ARG A 183 12.79 -16.25 -6.74
CA ARG A 183 13.84 -16.10 -7.77
C ARG A 183 14.78 -14.92 -7.50
N GLY A 184 14.26 -13.85 -6.94
CA GLY A 184 15.04 -12.63 -6.63
C GLY A 184 15.63 -12.62 -5.22
N ASN A 185 15.40 -13.66 -4.42
CA ASN A 185 15.85 -13.75 -3.04
C ASN A 185 15.46 -12.53 -2.19
N PHE A 186 14.17 -12.17 -2.25
CA PHE A 186 13.58 -11.10 -1.43
C PHE A 186 12.26 -11.55 -0.81
N ALA A 187 11.80 -10.84 0.22
CA ALA A 187 10.67 -11.26 1.02
C ALA A 187 9.31 -10.88 0.38
N HIS A 188 8.31 -11.73 0.63
CA HIS A 188 6.91 -11.50 0.33
C HIS A 188 6.12 -11.44 1.65
N ASP A 189 5.59 -10.27 1.98
CA ASP A 189 4.72 -10.08 3.12
C ASP A 189 3.29 -10.57 2.77
N THR A 190 2.76 -11.46 3.63
CA THR A 190 1.49 -12.14 3.39
C THR A 190 0.27 -11.24 3.51
N GLY A 191 0.40 -10.10 4.21
CA GLY A 191 -0.74 -9.35 4.70
C GLY A 191 -1.55 -10.14 5.74
N GLU A 192 -2.53 -9.48 6.35
CA GLU A 192 -3.32 -10.04 7.46
C GLU A 192 -4.22 -11.25 7.13
N GLY A 193 -4.27 -11.68 5.87
CA GLY A 193 -5.16 -12.74 5.41
C GLY A 193 -4.70 -14.18 5.70
N SER A 194 -3.70 -14.39 6.53
CA SER A 194 -3.01 -15.66 6.77
C SER A 194 -2.10 -16.10 5.62
N ILE A 195 -1.36 -17.16 5.85
CA ILE A 195 -0.53 -17.83 4.83
C ILE A 195 -1.43 -18.77 4.03
N SER A 196 -1.72 -18.42 2.78
CA SER A 196 -2.51 -19.27 1.89
C SER A 196 -1.67 -20.40 1.28
N PRO A 197 -2.29 -21.45 0.73
CA PRO A 197 -1.58 -22.48 -0.04
C PRO A 197 -0.71 -21.89 -1.15
N TYR A 198 -1.15 -20.80 -1.78
CA TYR A 198 -0.46 -20.13 -2.88
C TYR A 198 0.82 -19.40 -2.48
N HIS A 199 0.94 -18.98 -1.22
CA HIS A 199 2.20 -18.49 -0.65
C HIS A 199 3.23 -19.60 -0.47
N ARG A 200 2.77 -20.86 -0.33
CA ARG A 200 3.62 -22.01 -0.06
C ARG A 200 4.16 -22.70 -1.30
N GLU A 201 3.44 -22.61 -2.43
CA GLU A 201 3.73 -23.38 -3.66
C GLU A 201 5.16 -23.20 -4.20
N HIS A 202 5.71 -21.99 -4.12
CA HIS A 202 7.01 -21.68 -4.74
C HIS A 202 8.16 -21.50 -3.74
N GLY A 203 7.88 -21.56 -2.44
CA GLY A 203 8.91 -21.54 -1.41
C GLY A 203 9.64 -20.20 -1.21
N GLY A 204 9.09 -19.09 -1.72
CA GLY A 204 9.66 -17.76 -1.49
C GLY A 204 9.55 -17.34 -0.03
N ASP A 205 10.57 -16.64 0.49
CA ASP A 205 10.63 -16.18 1.88
C ASP A 205 9.42 -15.32 2.24
N LEU A 206 8.81 -15.60 3.40
CA LEU A 206 7.62 -14.90 3.87
C LEU A 206 7.90 -14.04 5.10
N ILE A 207 7.32 -12.85 5.11
CA ILE A 207 7.01 -12.10 6.31
C ILE A 207 5.55 -12.44 6.63
N TRP A 208 5.30 -13.10 7.76
CA TRP A 208 3.94 -13.42 8.16
C TRP A 208 3.34 -12.29 8.98
N GLU A 209 2.37 -11.59 8.39
CA GLU A 209 1.66 -10.50 9.05
C GLU A 209 0.49 -11.02 9.90
N LEU A 210 0.47 -10.64 11.18
CA LEU A 210 -0.58 -10.91 12.14
C LEU A 210 -1.43 -9.65 12.35
N GLY A 211 -2.64 -9.64 11.78
CA GLY A 211 -3.63 -8.61 12.08
C GLY A 211 -4.42 -8.94 13.35
N SER A 212 -5.26 -7.99 13.79
CA SER A 212 -6.13 -8.12 14.97
C SER A 212 -7.18 -9.25 14.89
N GLY A 213 -7.42 -9.80 13.69
CA GLY A 213 -8.26 -10.98 13.48
C GLY A 213 -7.54 -12.31 13.65
N TYR A 214 -6.21 -12.32 13.82
CA TYR A 214 -5.34 -13.50 13.99
C TYR A 214 -5.59 -14.62 12.97
N PHE A 215 -5.94 -14.26 11.73
CA PHE A 215 -6.24 -15.25 10.70
C PHE A 215 -5.08 -16.22 10.49
N GLY A 216 -5.40 -17.52 10.50
CA GLY A 216 -4.45 -18.61 10.43
C GLY A 216 -3.91 -19.09 11.78
N CYS A 217 -4.09 -18.32 12.85
CA CYS A 217 -3.72 -18.71 14.23
C CYS A 217 -4.71 -18.17 15.25
N ARG A 218 -6.01 -18.34 14.97
CA ARG A 218 -7.09 -17.88 15.84
C ARG A 218 -7.86 -19.04 16.45
N THR A 219 -8.40 -18.81 17.64
CA THR A 219 -9.43 -19.63 18.27
C THR A 219 -10.78 -19.42 17.55
N ASP A 220 -11.77 -20.24 17.86
CA ASP A 220 -13.09 -20.13 17.24
C ASP A 220 -13.82 -18.84 17.64
N ASP A 221 -13.51 -18.25 18.82
CA ASP A 221 -14.00 -16.95 19.29
C ASP A 221 -13.15 -15.77 18.79
N GLY A 222 -12.13 -16.04 17.96
CA GLY A 222 -11.35 -15.02 17.24
C GLY A 222 -10.17 -14.47 17.99
N ARG A 223 -9.73 -15.08 19.10
CA ARG A 223 -8.55 -14.69 19.86
C ARG A 223 -7.28 -15.36 19.32
N PHE A 224 -6.12 -14.91 19.77
CA PHE A 224 -4.83 -15.52 19.45
C PHE A 224 -4.73 -16.93 20.03
N ASP A 225 -4.30 -17.89 19.19
CA ASP A 225 -4.03 -19.28 19.55
C ASP A 225 -2.52 -19.55 19.45
N PRO A 226 -1.80 -19.70 20.57
CA PRO A 226 -0.35 -19.93 20.59
C PRO A 226 0.08 -21.21 19.89
N GLN A 227 -0.71 -22.28 19.96
CA GLN A 227 -0.37 -23.56 19.35
C GLN A 227 -0.46 -23.48 17.82
N ARG A 228 -1.58 -22.98 17.30
CA ARG A 228 -1.77 -22.77 15.84
C ARG A 228 -0.72 -21.80 15.29
N PHE A 229 -0.34 -20.79 16.07
CA PHE A 229 0.73 -19.88 15.70
C PHE A 229 2.06 -20.60 15.57
N ALA A 230 2.47 -21.38 16.60
CA ALA A 230 3.75 -22.10 16.61
C ALA A 230 3.85 -23.07 15.42
N GLU A 231 2.77 -23.80 15.12
CA GLU A 231 2.70 -24.72 13.97
C GLU A 231 2.95 -24.00 12.63
N GLN A 232 2.32 -22.85 12.42
CA GLN A 232 2.52 -22.05 11.19
C GLN A 232 3.92 -21.40 11.14
N ALA A 233 4.38 -20.86 12.27
CA ALA A 233 5.65 -20.18 12.39
C ALA A 233 6.85 -21.12 12.24
N ALA A 234 6.69 -22.43 12.53
CA ALA A 234 7.72 -23.45 12.36
C ALA A 234 8.17 -23.62 10.90
N SER A 235 7.34 -23.22 9.93
CA SER A 235 7.70 -23.31 8.51
C SER A 235 9.03 -22.59 8.22
N PRO A 236 9.98 -23.23 7.52
CA PRO A 236 11.26 -22.60 7.16
C PRO A 236 11.09 -21.42 6.20
N GLN A 237 9.97 -21.35 5.48
CA GLN A 237 9.63 -20.27 4.57
C GLN A 237 9.23 -18.98 5.32
N VAL A 238 8.70 -19.10 6.55
CA VAL A 238 8.40 -17.96 7.42
C VAL A 238 9.71 -17.45 8.02
N ARG A 239 10.17 -16.28 7.58
CA ARG A 239 11.43 -15.67 7.99
C ARG A 239 11.27 -14.62 9.07
N MET A 240 10.15 -13.91 9.06
CA MET A 240 9.86 -12.83 9.99
C MET A 240 8.38 -12.88 10.39
N ILE A 241 8.07 -12.38 11.57
CA ILE A 241 6.71 -12.20 12.09
C ILE A 241 6.46 -10.70 12.26
N GLU A 242 5.38 -10.19 11.64
CA GLU A 242 5.01 -8.79 11.71
C GLU A 242 3.63 -8.62 12.36
N ILE A 243 3.56 -7.96 13.52
CA ILE A 243 2.31 -7.58 14.17
C ILE A 243 1.79 -6.32 13.47
N LYS A 244 0.63 -6.39 12.85
CA LYS A 244 0.00 -5.22 12.23
C LYS A 244 -0.82 -4.45 13.26
N ILE A 245 -0.26 -3.39 13.83
CA ILE A 245 -0.99 -2.46 14.71
C ILE A 245 -1.94 -1.59 13.87
N SER A 246 -1.44 -1.02 12.76
CA SER A 246 -2.23 -0.23 11.83
C SER A 246 -1.65 -0.25 10.42
N GLN A 247 -2.38 0.30 9.46
CA GLN A 247 -1.94 0.47 8.07
C GLN A 247 -2.25 1.88 7.59
N GLY A 248 -1.39 2.45 6.74
CA GLY A 248 -1.50 3.83 6.29
C GLY A 248 -2.78 4.18 5.53
N ALA A 249 -3.36 3.23 4.80
CA ALA A 249 -4.59 3.44 4.04
C ALA A 249 -5.83 3.72 4.91
N LYS A 250 -5.89 3.16 6.10
CA LYS A 250 -7.00 3.30 7.06
C LYS A 250 -6.54 3.01 8.49
N PRO A 251 -5.73 3.89 9.09
CA PRO A 251 -5.25 3.70 10.46
C PRO A 251 -6.41 3.73 11.44
N GLY A 252 -6.34 2.88 12.47
CA GLY A 252 -7.41 2.77 13.48
C GLY A 252 -8.70 2.08 13.01
N HIS A 253 -8.73 1.57 11.77
CA HIS A 253 -9.88 0.85 11.21
C HIS A 253 -9.49 -0.59 10.87
N GLY A 254 -10.28 -1.55 11.34
CA GLY A 254 -10.08 -2.96 11.05
C GLY A 254 -10.17 -3.32 9.57
N GLY A 255 -9.61 -4.46 9.20
CA GLY A 255 -9.69 -4.98 7.83
C GLY A 255 -11.12 -5.38 7.46
N ILE A 256 -11.54 -5.10 6.22
CA ILE A 256 -12.82 -5.56 5.68
C ILE A 256 -12.55 -6.30 4.37
N LEU A 257 -12.94 -7.57 4.31
CA LEU A 257 -13.08 -8.32 3.06
C LEU A 257 -14.56 -8.56 2.82
N PRO A 258 -15.15 -7.96 1.76
CA PRO A 258 -16.57 -8.07 1.47
C PRO A 258 -17.01 -9.52 1.21
N LYS A 259 -18.20 -9.89 1.66
CA LYS A 259 -18.77 -11.26 1.57
C LYS A 259 -18.69 -11.90 0.18
N HIS A 260 -18.87 -11.11 -0.88
CA HIS A 260 -18.81 -11.60 -2.26
C HIS A 260 -17.39 -12.01 -2.71
N LYS A 261 -16.35 -11.72 -1.92
CA LYS A 261 -14.97 -12.18 -2.10
C LYS A 261 -14.62 -13.34 -1.16
N VAL A 262 -15.42 -13.62 -0.12
CA VAL A 262 -15.14 -14.68 0.85
C VAL A 262 -15.62 -16.01 0.28
N THR A 263 -14.76 -16.64 -0.53
CA THR A 263 -14.96 -18.01 -1.06
C THR A 263 -14.71 -19.05 0.03
N LEU A 264 -15.08 -20.31 -0.23
CA LEU A 264 -14.80 -21.44 0.68
C LEU A 264 -13.31 -21.53 1.03
N GLU A 265 -12.44 -21.34 0.06
CA GLU A 265 -10.98 -21.39 0.22
C GLU A 265 -10.46 -20.27 1.13
N ILE A 266 -10.96 -19.04 0.94
CA ILE A 266 -10.60 -17.90 1.80
C ILE A 266 -11.17 -18.10 3.20
N ALA A 267 -12.39 -18.59 3.33
CA ALA A 267 -13.02 -18.91 4.59
C ALA A 267 -12.18 -19.93 5.37
N SER A 268 -11.74 -21.00 4.72
CA SER A 268 -10.85 -22.02 5.30
C SER A 268 -9.49 -21.45 5.68
N THR A 269 -8.85 -20.65 4.81
CA THR A 269 -7.55 -20.04 5.06
C THR A 269 -7.55 -19.10 6.26
N ARG A 270 -8.64 -18.34 6.45
CA ARG A 270 -8.79 -17.37 7.53
C ARG A 270 -9.43 -17.92 8.80
N GLY A 271 -10.06 -19.09 8.75
CA GLY A 271 -10.84 -19.65 9.86
C GLY A 271 -12.12 -18.83 10.13
N VAL A 272 -12.87 -18.45 9.08
CA VAL A 272 -14.08 -17.62 9.17
C VAL A 272 -15.24 -18.26 8.37
N PRO A 273 -16.53 -17.92 8.67
CA PRO A 273 -17.66 -18.39 7.90
C PRO A 273 -17.63 -17.88 6.44
N MET A 274 -18.01 -18.75 5.49
CA MET A 274 -18.15 -18.37 4.08
C MET A 274 -19.37 -17.46 3.86
N GLY A 275 -19.28 -16.54 2.89
CA GLY A 275 -20.42 -15.73 2.43
C GLY A 275 -20.85 -14.61 3.38
N GLN A 276 -20.06 -14.33 4.42
CA GLN A 276 -20.22 -13.21 5.32
C GLN A 276 -19.04 -12.23 5.15
N ASP A 277 -19.25 -10.96 5.50
CA ASP A 277 -18.16 -9.99 5.54
C ASP A 277 -17.12 -10.43 6.59
N CYS A 278 -15.86 -10.54 6.16
CA CYS A 278 -14.76 -10.88 7.05
C CYS A 278 -14.16 -9.57 7.59
N ILE A 279 -14.51 -9.25 8.83
CA ILE A 279 -14.11 -8.01 9.51
C ILE A 279 -13.08 -8.35 10.59
N SER A 280 -11.94 -7.66 10.56
CA SER A 280 -10.97 -7.68 11.68
C SER A 280 -11.36 -6.63 12.71
N PRO A 281 -11.22 -6.90 14.01
CA PRO A 281 -11.35 -5.86 15.04
C PRO A 281 -10.40 -4.68 14.80
N SER A 282 -10.73 -3.50 15.33
CA SER A 282 -9.82 -2.33 15.27
C SER A 282 -8.59 -2.51 16.16
N ASN A 283 -8.74 -3.25 17.28
CA ASN A 283 -7.70 -3.48 18.28
C ASN A 283 -7.33 -4.96 18.38
N HIS A 284 -6.11 -5.23 18.80
CA HIS A 284 -5.68 -6.57 19.19
C HIS A 284 -6.28 -6.98 20.52
N SER A 285 -6.69 -8.25 20.65
CA SER A 285 -7.14 -8.80 21.95
C SER A 285 -6.00 -9.34 22.80
N ALA A 286 -4.79 -9.46 22.25
CA ALA A 286 -3.62 -9.98 22.95
C ALA A 286 -2.88 -8.92 23.77
N PHE A 287 -3.14 -7.64 23.53
CA PHE A 287 -2.54 -6.52 24.27
C PHE A 287 -3.42 -5.28 24.21
N SER A 288 -3.39 -4.49 25.28
CA SER A 288 -4.10 -3.21 25.44
C SER A 288 -3.18 -2.08 25.90
N THR A 289 -1.93 -2.40 26.26
CA THR A 289 -0.93 -1.46 26.75
C THR A 289 0.40 -1.63 25.97
N PRO A 290 1.28 -0.63 25.97
CA PRO A 290 2.62 -0.76 25.40
C PRO A 290 3.46 -1.89 26.03
N ILE A 291 3.34 -2.12 27.34
CA ILE A 291 4.03 -3.21 28.03
C ILE A 291 3.54 -4.56 27.52
N GLU A 292 2.23 -4.76 27.47
CA GLU A 292 1.64 -6.01 26.95
C GLU A 292 2.03 -6.28 25.49
N LEU A 293 2.18 -5.23 24.67
CA LEU A 293 2.72 -5.38 23.31
C LEU A 293 4.15 -5.93 23.32
N MET A 294 5.02 -5.46 24.22
CA MET A 294 6.39 -5.99 24.34
C MET A 294 6.38 -7.45 24.82
N GLU A 295 5.54 -7.79 25.77
CA GLU A 295 5.37 -9.17 26.24
C GLU A 295 4.85 -10.09 25.12
N PHE A 296 3.91 -9.60 24.32
CA PHE A 296 3.40 -10.34 23.17
C PHE A 296 4.50 -10.56 22.10
N ILE A 297 5.36 -9.57 21.85
CA ILE A 297 6.53 -9.71 20.97
C ILE A 297 7.47 -10.82 21.50
N ALA A 298 7.76 -10.83 22.79
CA ALA A 298 8.60 -11.86 23.40
C ALA A 298 7.97 -13.27 23.28
N GLN A 299 6.65 -13.36 23.52
CA GLN A 299 5.89 -14.61 23.35
C GLN A 299 5.97 -15.12 21.90
N LEU A 300 5.71 -14.28 20.90
CA LEU A 300 5.77 -14.68 19.50
C LEU A 300 7.19 -15.09 19.08
N ARG A 301 8.23 -14.40 19.58
CA ARG A 301 9.63 -14.77 19.34
C ARG A 301 9.93 -16.14 19.90
N ALA A 302 9.53 -16.45 21.12
CA ALA A 302 9.70 -17.76 21.72
C ALA A 302 8.96 -18.85 20.92
N LEU A 303 7.70 -18.64 20.60
CA LEU A 303 6.86 -19.58 19.86
C LEU A 303 7.33 -19.81 18.41
N SER A 304 7.98 -18.84 17.78
CA SER A 304 8.56 -18.98 16.45
C SER A 304 9.96 -19.58 16.41
N GLY A 305 10.50 -20.00 17.57
CA GLY A 305 11.85 -20.55 17.68
C GLY A 305 12.96 -19.51 17.55
N GLY A 306 12.70 -18.26 17.91
CA GLY A 306 13.68 -17.18 17.91
C GLY A 306 13.81 -16.40 16.59
N LYS A 307 12.82 -16.48 15.70
CA LYS A 307 12.75 -15.67 14.48
C LYS A 307 12.54 -14.19 14.81
N PRO A 308 12.91 -13.27 13.89
CA PRO A 308 12.66 -11.84 14.08
C PRO A 308 11.17 -11.54 14.22
N VAL A 309 10.81 -10.82 15.27
CA VAL A 309 9.45 -10.35 15.55
C VAL A 309 9.47 -8.83 15.66
N GLY A 310 8.61 -8.19 14.88
CA GLY A 310 8.42 -6.74 14.90
C GLY A 310 6.97 -6.37 14.67
N PHE A 311 6.74 -5.09 14.44
CA PHE A 311 5.41 -4.59 14.17
C PHE A 311 5.39 -3.53 13.07
N LYS A 312 4.21 -3.39 12.46
CA LYS A 312 3.92 -2.34 11.49
C LYS A 312 2.87 -1.38 12.03
N LEU A 313 3.13 -0.08 11.84
CA LEU A 313 2.18 0.96 12.18
C LEU A 313 2.16 2.09 11.16
N CYS A 314 0.99 2.72 11.00
CA CYS A 314 0.91 4.10 10.58
C CYS A 314 0.98 4.95 11.85
N LEU A 315 1.91 5.90 11.91
CA LEU A 315 2.01 6.77 13.08
C LEU A 315 0.72 7.58 13.23
N GLY A 316 0.19 7.59 14.45
CA GLY A 316 -0.93 8.41 14.89
C GLY A 316 -0.45 9.46 15.88
N HIS A 317 -0.87 9.35 17.12
CA HIS A 317 -0.40 10.20 18.20
C HIS A 317 1.06 9.90 18.55
N PRO A 318 1.94 10.92 18.54
CA PRO A 318 3.38 10.70 18.80
C PRO A 318 3.68 10.11 20.17
N TRP A 319 2.89 10.46 21.20
CA TRP A 319 3.08 9.93 22.56
C TRP A 319 2.78 8.42 22.65
N GLU A 320 1.89 7.87 21.82
CA GLU A 320 1.63 6.43 21.79
C GLU A 320 2.88 5.64 21.35
N PHE A 321 3.55 6.07 20.28
CA PHE A 321 4.80 5.44 19.87
C PHE A 321 5.90 5.63 20.92
N MET A 322 6.00 6.81 21.54
CA MET A 322 6.94 7.03 22.63
C MET A 322 6.59 6.22 23.87
N GLY A 323 5.31 5.91 24.10
CA GLY A 323 4.84 4.94 25.10
C GLY A 323 5.38 3.54 24.84
N ILE A 324 5.31 3.08 23.59
CA ILE A 324 5.94 1.83 23.15
C ILE A 324 7.45 1.86 23.42
N ALA A 325 8.13 2.97 23.10
CA ALA A 325 9.56 3.12 23.35
C ALA A 325 9.90 3.13 24.86
N LYS A 326 9.05 3.70 25.70
CA LYS A 326 9.19 3.60 27.18
C LYS A 326 9.00 2.17 27.67
N ALA A 327 8.04 1.43 27.10
CA ALA A 327 7.85 0.03 27.43
C ALA A 327 9.06 -0.82 27.03
N MET A 328 9.71 -0.54 25.90
CA MET A 328 10.98 -1.18 25.51
C MET A 328 12.08 -0.98 26.57
N LEU A 329 12.20 0.25 27.11
CA LEU A 329 13.18 0.55 28.15
C LEU A 329 12.81 -0.08 29.50
N ALA A 330 11.52 -0.08 29.87
CA ALA A 330 11.04 -0.61 31.15
C ALA A 330 11.14 -2.14 31.21
N THR A 331 10.80 -2.83 30.12
CA THR A 331 10.80 -4.29 30.07
C THR A 331 12.15 -4.89 29.61
N GLY A 332 12.97 -4.10 28.94
CA GLY A 332 14.17 -4.60 28.25
C GLY A 332 13.86 -5.45 27.02
N ILE A 333 12.59 -5.63 26.64
CA ILE A 333 12.16 -6.39 25.46
C ILE A 333 12.16 -5.42 24.26
N LEU A 334 12.87 -5.80 23.18
CA LEU A 334 12.94 -5.00 21.96
C LEU A 334 12.29 -5.75 20.78
N PRO A 335 11.52 -5.06 19.92
CA PRO A 335 11.19 -5.59 18.61
C PRO A 335 12.48 -5.70 17.78
N ASP A 336 12.54 -6.68 16.89
CA ASP A 336 13.69 -6.82 15.98
C ASP A 336 13.63 -5.80 14.85
N PHE A 337 12.41 -5.37 14.51
CA PHE A 337 12.16 -4.36 13.48
C PHE A 337 10.83 -3.62 13.72
N ILE A 338 10.73 -2.46 13.08
CA ILE A 338 9.49 -1.66 13.00
C ILE A 338 9.31 -1.25 11.55
N VAL A 339 8.09 -1.42 11.01
CA VAL A 339 7.73 -0.93 9.68
C VAL A 339 6.81 0.28 9.82
N VAL A 340 7.25 1.42 9.28
CA VAL A 340 6.43 2.64 9.19
C VAL A 340 5.66 2.61 7.88
N ASP A 341 4.34 2.49 7.96
CA ASP A 341 3.43 2.47 6.81
C ASP A 341 2.72 3.84 6.69
N GLY A 342 3.03 4.58 5.64
CA GLY A 342 2.56 5.96 5.49
C GLY A 342 1.11 6.08 5.05
N LYS A 343 0.53 7.24 5.36
CA LYS A 343 -0.79 7.70 4.91
C LYS A 343 -1.00 7.53 3.40
N GLU A 344 0.06 7.60 2.60
CA GLU A 344 0.05 7.39 1.14
C GLU A 344 -0.31 5.96 0.75
N GLY A 345 -0.39 5.05 1.71
CA GLY A 345 -0.81 3.67 1.54
C GLY A 345 -2.16 3.56 0.83
N GLY A 346 -2.44 2.41 0.25
CA GLY A 346 -3.71 2.11 -0.39
C GLY A 346 -4.21 0.73 0.00
N THR A 347 -5.52 0.54 -0.09
CA THR A 347 -6.17 -0.75 0.14
C THR A 347 -7.31 -0.96 -0.84
N GLY A 348 -7.81 -2.20 -0.94
CA GLY A 348 -8.96 -2.52 -1.77
C GLY A 348 -10.28 -1.93 -1.28
N ALA A 349 -10.40 -1.63 0.01
CA ALA A 349 -11.60 -1.06 0.61
C ALA A 349 -11.22 -0.24 1.85
N ALA A 350 -11.42 1.09 1.78
CA ALA A 350 -11.32 2.00 2.91
C ALA A 350 -12.40 3.07 2.79
N PRO A 351 -12.96 3.55 3.91
CA PRO A 351 -13.80 4.76 3.90
C PRO A 351 -13.00 5.96 3.37
N VAL A 352 -13.70 6.88 2.68
CA VAL A 352 -13.05 8.03 2.01
C VAL A 352 -12.33 8.92 3.02
N GLU A 353 -12.97 9.21 4.16
CA GLU A 353 -12.41 10.04 5.21
C GLU A 353 -11.11 9.47 5.78
N PHE A 354 -11.04 8.14 5.96
CA PHE A 354 -9.81 7.46 6.38
C PHE A 354 -8.72 7.55 5.31
N THR A 355 -9.09 7.31 4.04
CA THR A 355 -8.15 7.39 2.92
C THR A 355 -7.59 8.80 2.76
N ASP A 356 -8.40 9.84 2.98
CA ASP A 356 -8.00 11.20 2.65
C ASP A 356 -7.47 12.00 3.86
N HIS A 357 -7.90 11.68 5.10
CA HIS A 357 -7.69 12.57 6.24
C HIS A 357 -7.11 11.91 7.51
N MET A 358 -6.92 10.59 7.56
CA MET A 358 -6.42 9.90 8.77
C MET A 358 -4.99 9.37 8.57
N GLY A 359 -4.15 9.56 9.58
CA GLY A 359 -2.78 9.03 9.65
C GLY A 359 -1.70 10.02 9.21
N VAL A 360 -0.48 9.74 9.62
CA VAL A 360 0.71 10.54 9.33
C VAL A 360 1.36 10.06 8.02
N PRO A 361 1.80 10.96 7.12
CA PRO A 361 2.58 10.58 5.95
C PRO A 361 3.86 9.81 6.32
N MET A 362 4.34 8.98 5.41
CA MET A 362 5.43 8.04 5.68
C MET A 362 6.72 8.75 6.13
N ARG A 363 7.09 9.85 5.50
CA ARG A 363 8.36 10.54 5.80
C ARG A 363 8.38 11.14 7.19
N GLU A 364 7.30 11.81 7.59
CA GLU A 364 7.13 12.39 8.93
C GLU A 364 7.10 11.29 9.99
N GLY A 365 6.35 10.22 9.74
CA GLY A 365 6.29 9.06 10.63
C GLY A 365 7.66 8.37 10.78
N LEU A 366 8.37 8.15 9.68
CA LEU A 366 9.69 7.54 9.69
C LEU A 366 10.72 8.39 10.45
N LEU A 367 10.75 9.70 10.19
CA LEU A 367 11.65 10.62 10.90
C LEU A 367 11.36 10.63 12.40
N PHE A 368 10.08 10.62 12.78
CA PHE A 368 9.70 10.59 14.20
C PHE A 368 10.15 9.30 14.88
N VAL A 369 9.89 8.15 14.26
CA VAL A 369 10.31 6.83 14.78
C VAL A 369 11.83 6.73 14.84
N HIS A 370 12.53 7.12 13.77
CA HIS A 370 13.99 7.13 13.69
C HIS A 370 14.59 7.98 14.81
N ASN A 371 14.17 9.23 14.96
CA ASN A 371 14.67 10.14 15.98
C ASN A 371 14.40 9.63 17.39
N THR A 372 13.19 9.10 17.66
CA THR A 372 12.88 8.52 18.97
C THR A 372 13.86 7.39 19.31
N LEU A 373 14.12 6.48 18.38
CA LEU A 373 15.06 5.38 18.61
C LEU A 373 16.51 5.85 18.75
N VAL A 374 16.94 6.87 17.98
CA VAL A 374 18.27 7.49 18.14
C VAL A 374 18.38 8.15 19.49
N GLY A 375 17.39 8.96 19.88
CA GLY A 375 17.37 9.66 21.18
C GLY A 375 17.37 8.73 22.39
N LEU A 376 17.02 7.46 22.21
CA LEU A 376 17.00 6.42 23.24
C LEU A 376 18.15 5.40 23.15
N ASN A 377 19.10 5.55 22.24
CA ASN A 377 20.17 4.57 21.95
C ASN A 377 19.64 3.19 21.56
N LEU A 378 18.51 3.13 20.86
CA LEU A 378 17.87 1.89 20.41
C LEU A 378 17.98 1.67 18.88
N ARG A 379 18.34 2.70 18.09
CA ARG A 379 18.28 2.68 16.64
C ARG A 379 19.17 1.61 15.99
N ASP A 380 20.31 1.33 16.54
CA ASP A 380 21.25 0.30 16.07
C ASP A 380 20.80 -1.14 16.38
N LYS A 381 19.92 -1.29 17.38
CA LYS A 381 19.37 -2.58 17.82
C LYS A 381 18.07 -2.96 17.10
N ILE A 382 17.35 -1.98 16.53
CA ILE A 382 16.05 -2.14 15.88
C ILE A 382 16.15 -1.68 14.43
N ARG A 383 15.77 -2.53 13.47
CA ARG A 383 15.76 -2.17 12.05
C ARG A 383 14.46 -1.48 11.67
N LEU A 384 14.54 -0.49 10.77
CA LEU A 384 13.38 0.27 10.30
C LEU A 384 13.07 -0.06 8.84
N GLY A 385 11.86 -0.56 8.60
CA GLY A 385 11.27 -0.65 7.28
C GLY A 385 10.34 0.53 7.01
N ALA A 386 10.15 0.88 5.75
CA ALA A 386 9.20 1.91 5.36
C ALA A 386 8.37 1.48 4.15
N SER A 387 7.09 1.84 4.14
CA SER A 387 6.19 1.69 3.01
C SER A 387 5.33 2.94 2.80
N GLY A 388 5.19 3.36 1.52
CA GLY A 388 4.47 4.56 1.14
C GLY A 388 4.78 4.99 -0.28
N LYS A 389 4.06 4.48 -1.29
CA LYS A 389 4.22 4.80 -2.74
C LYS A 389 5.65 4.63 -3.31
N ILE A 390 6.44 3.72 -2.79
CA ILE A 390 7.82 3.48 -3.22
C ILE A 390 7.81 2.61 -4.49
N VAL A 391 8.29 3.14 -5.64
CA VAL A 391 8.29 2.42 -6.94
C VAL A 391 9.56 2.64 -7.76
N SER A 392 10.42 3.59 -7.40
CA SER A 392 11.64 3.92 -8.12
C SER A 392 12.89 3.76 -7.25
N ALA A 393 14.07 3.72 -7.87
CA ALA A 393 15.35 3.74 -7.16
C ALA A 393 15.54 5.03 -6.35
N PHE A 394 15.04 6.16 -6.86
CA PHE A 394 15.08 7.44 -6.15
C PHE A 394 14.20 7.42 -4.90
N ASP A 395 12.98 6.82 -4.98
CA ASP A 395 12.12 6.68 -3.80
C ASP A 395 12.83 5.86 -2.71
N ILE A 396 13.45 4.73 -3.09
CA ILE A 396 14.24 3.90 -2.16
C ILE A 396 15.36 4.73 -1.55
N ALA A 397 16.19 5.38 -2.36
CA ALA A 397 17.33 6.15 -1.88
C ALA A 397 16.90 7.29 -0.95
N SER A 398 15.81 8.01 -1.26
CA SER A 398 15.31 9.11 -0.44
C SER A 398 14.80 8.64 0.93
N VAL A 399 14.14 7.48 0.97
CA VAL A 399 13.61 6.90 2.21
C VAL A 399 14.73 6.33 3.09
N LEU A 400 15.72 5.68 2.49
CA LEU A 400 16.90 5.20 3.23
C LEU A 400 17.72 6.38 3.79
N ALA A 401 17.84 7.48 3.03
CA ALA A 401 18.56 8.67 3.46
C ALA A 401 17.97 9.33 4.72
N ILE A 402 16.70 9.17 4.99
CA ILE A 402 16.03 9.75 6.17
C ILE A 402 15.83 8.75 7.32
N GLY A 403 16.38 7.54 7.22
CA GLY A 403 16.50 6.66 8.37
C GLY A 403 15.90 5.27 8.24
N ALA A 404 15.36 4.85 7.10
CA ALA A 404 14.98 3.45 6.89
C ALA A 404 16.20 2.56 6.61
N ASP A 405 16.09 1.27 6.92
CA ASP A 405 17.06 0.25 6.53
C ASP A 405 16.62 -0.49 5.26
N TRP A 406 15.31 -0.59 5.02
CA TRP A 406 14.74 -1.19 3.81
C TRP A 406 13.38 -0.57 3.46
N CYS A 407 12.91 -0.87 2.25
CA CYS A 407 11.65 -0.41 1.72
C CYS A 407 10.74 -1.57 1.33
N ASN A 408 9.43 -1.41 1.56
CA ASN A 408 8.39 -2.31 1.10
C ASN A 408 7.52 -1.60 0.05
N SER A 409 7.12 -2.33 -1.00
CA SER A 409 6.24 -1.83 -2.05
C SER A 409 5.09 -2.80 -2.33
N ALA A 410 3.85 -2.35 -2.20
CA ALA A 410 2.66 -3.11 -2.58
C ALA A 410 2.30 -2.85 -4.04
N ARG A 411 1.86 -1.63 -4.34
CA ARG A 411 1.33 -1.26 -5.66
C ARG A 411 2.39 -1.28 -6.76
N GLY A 412 3.67 -1.05 -6.44
CA GLY A 412 4.76 -1.24 -7.40
C GLY A 412 4.79 -2.67 -7.94
N PHE A 413 4.74 -3.67 -7.06
CA PHE A 413 4.68 -5.07 -7.48
C PHE A 413 3.33 -5.46 -8.09
N MET A 414 2.21 -4.82 -7.71
CA MET A 414 0.95 -4.97 -8.42
C MET A 414 1.03 -4.47 -9.87
N PHE A 415 1.66 -3.32 -10.12
CA PHE A 415 1.91 -2.83 -11.48
C PHE A 415 2.81 -3.80 -12.27
N ALA A 416 3.85 -4.33 -11.64
CA ALA A 416 4.73 -5.31 -12.27
C ALA A 416 3.97 -6.54 -12.78
N ILE A 417 2.98 -7.06 -12.03
CA ILE A 417 2.13 -8.18 -12.48
C ILE A 417 0.97 -7.77 -13.40
N GLY A 418 0.84 -6.48 -13.73
CA GLY A 418 -0.12 -5.99 -14.72
C GLY A 418 -1.33 -5.24 -14.18
N CYS A 419 -1.30 -4.72 -12.96
CA CYS A 419 -2.32 -3.76 -12.49
C CYS A 419 -2.29 -2.50 -13.37
N ILE A 420 -3.46 -2.01 -13.75
CA ILE A 420 -3.62 -0.80 -14.58
C ILE A 420 -4.23 0.38 -13.81
N GLN A 421 -4.32 0.30 -12.49
CA GLN A 421 -4.91 1.35 -11.65
C GLN A 421 -6.40 1.62 -11.95
N SER A 422 -7.18 0.57 -12.27
CA SER A 422 -8.62 0.71 -12.57
C SER A 422 -9.48 1.09 -11.35
N GLN A 423 -8.90 1.08 -10.14
CA GLN A 423 -9.56 1.43 -8.87
C GLN A 423 -10.82 0.62 -8.55
N SER A 424 -11.04 -0.51 -9.21
CA SER A 424 -12.18 -1.42 -9.02
C SER A 424 -11.88 -2.61 -8.10
N CYS A 425 -10.85 -2.50 -7.23
CA CYS A 425 -10.36 -3.60 -6.40
C CYS A 425 -11.40 -4.14 -5.41
N HIS A 426 -12.33 -3.30 -4.93
CA HIS A 426 -13.39 -3.68 -4.00
C HIS A 426 -14.55 -4.45 -4.66
N THR A 427 -14.71 -4.32 -5.99
CA THR A 427 -15.89 -4.81 -6.71
C THR A 427 -15.83 -6.28 -7.11
N ASN A 428 -14.69 -6.96 -6.93
CA ASN A 428 -14.36 -8.28 -7.49
C ASN A 428 -14.31 -8.31 -9.05
N LYS A 429 -14.38 -7.16 -9.71
CA LYS A 429 -14.40 -7.02 -11.18
C LYS A 429 -13.09 -6.47 -11.75
N CYS A 430 -11.96 -6.72 -11.07
CA CYS A 430 -10.66 -6.28 -11.55
C CYS A 430 -10.41 -6.75 -13.00
N PRO A 431 -10.18 -5.85 -13.95
CA PRO A 431 -10.09 -6.21 -15.37
C PRO A 431 -8.84 -7.02 -15.72
N THR A 432 -7.79 -6.95 -14.89
CA THR A 432 -6.51 -7.62 -15.11
C THR A 432 -6.33 -8.90 -14.29
N GLY A 433 -7.33 -9.29 -13.47
CA GLY A 433 -7.25 -10.50 -12.66
C GLY A 433 -6.41 -10.39 -11.38
N VAL A 434 -5.84 -9.21 -11.07
CA VAL A 434 -4.95 -9.02 -9.90
C VAL A 434 -5.75 -9.05 -8.59
N ALA A 435 -6.83 -8.27 -8.48
CA ALA A 435 -7.59 -8.07 -7.25
C ALA A 435 -9.03 -8.62 -7.37
N THR A 436 -9.16 -9.89 -7.73
CA THR A 436 -10.45 -10.57 -7.93
C THR A 436 -10.37 -12.02 -7.46
N GLN A 437 -11.51 -12.59 -7.08
CA GLN A 437 -11.68 -14.00 -6.80
C GLN A 437 -12.44 -14.74 -7.94
N ASP A 438 -12.76 -14.03 -9.03
CA ASP A 438 -13.38 -14.61 -10.22
C ASP A 438 -12.35 -15.50 -10.96
N PRO A 439 -12.60 -16.82 -11.09
CA PRO A 439 -11.66 -17.75 -11.73
C PRO A 439 -11.37 -17.42 -13.20
N LEU A 440 -12.34 -16.85 -13.92
CA LEU A 440 -12.17 -16.49 -15.34
C LEU A 440 -11.28 -15.27 -15.48
N ARG A 441 -11.42 -14.28 -14.59
CA ARG A 441 -10.58 -13.06 -14.61
C ARG A 441 -9.16 -13.36 -14.16
N GLN A 442 -8.97 -14.09 -13.06
CA GLN A 442 -7.62 -14.38 -12.55
C GLN A 442 -6.81 -15.27 -13.51
N ARG A 443 -7.45 -16.10 -14.33
CA ARG A 443 -6.78 -16.94 -15.33
C ARG A 443 -6.01 -16.12 -16.38
N ALA A 444 -6.36 -14.84 -16.58
CA ALA A 444 -5.60 -13.92 -17.43
C ALA A 444 -4.19 -13.60 -16.89
N LEU A 445 -3.94 -13.80 -15.59
CA LEU A 445 -2.61 -13.74 -15.01
C LEU A 445 -1.87 -15.05 -15.26
N VAL A 446 -1.01 -15.08 -16.24
CA VAL A 446 -0.12 -16.21 -16.53
C VAL A 446 1.04 -16.19 -15.56
N VAL A 447 1.01 -17.05 -14.56
CA VAL A 447 1.92 -17.01 -13.39
C VAL A 447 3.41 -16.97 -13.78
N PRO A 448 3.96 -17.81 -14.67
CA PRO A 448 5.37 -17.76 -15.01
C PRO A 448 5.80 -16.42 -15.62
N ASP A 449 4.99 -15.81 -16.52
CA ASP A 449 5.26 -14.50 -17.11
C ASP A 449 5.26 -13.40 -16.03
N LYS A 450 4.26 -13.45 -15.13
CA LYS A 450 4.15 -12.43 -14.09
C LYS A 450 5.22 -12.57 -13.00
N ALA A 451 5.63 -13.78 -12.67
CA ALA A 451 6.75 -14.03 -11.78
C ALA A 451 8.08 -13.48 -12.34
N GLU A 452 8.33 -13.66 -13.66
CA GLU A 452 9.47 -13.05 -14.33
C GLU A 452 9.44 -11.52 -14.25
N ARG A 453 8.27 -10.90 -14.40
CA ARG A 453 8.11 -9.45 -14.30
C ARG A 453 8.36 -8.94 -12.88
N VAL A 454 7.91 -9.66 -11.86
CA VAL A 454 8.17 -9.37 -10.44
C VAL A 454 9.67 -9.39 -10.17
N TYR A 455 10.35 -10.46 -10.58
CA TYR A 455 11.81 -10.60 -10.49
C TYR A 455 12.54 -9.47 -11.21
N SER A 456 12.16 -9.19 -12.46
CA SER A 456 12.79 -8.17 -13.30
C SER A 456 12.58 -6.76 -12.75
N PHE A 457 11.40 -6.44 -12.24
CA PHE A 457 11.13 -5.16 -11.61
C PHE A 457 12.02 -4.94 -10.37
N HIS A 458 12.12 -5.92 -9.50
CA HIS A 458 13.00 -5.87 -8.33
C HIS A 458 14.47 -5.66 -8.75
N ARG A 459 15.00 -6.55 -9.60
CA ARG A 459 16.40 -6.52 -10.04
C ARG A 459 16.76 -5.22 -10.74
N ASN A 460 15.92 -4.76 -11.70
CA ASN A 460 16.21 -3.57 -12.47
C ASN A 460 16.06 -2.28 -11.64
N THR A 461 15.22 -2.30 -10.58
CA THR A 461 15.12 -1.20 -9.63
C THR A 461 16.36 -1.11 -8.75
N LEU A 462 16.87 -2.24 -8.27
CA LEU A 462 18.12 -2.26 -7.49
C LEU A 462 19.36 -1.96 -8.35
N ALA A 463 19.38 -2.33 -9.63
CA ALA A 463 20.45 -1.94 -10.56
C ALA A 463 20.49 -0.41 -10.72
N ALA A 464 19.34 0.23 -10.94
CA ALA A 464 19.26 1.69 -11.01
C ALA A 464 19.66 2.35 -9.66
N LEU A 465 19.36 1.72 -8.53
CA LEU A 465 19.83 2.21 -7.22
C LEU A 465 21.37 2.13 -7.11
N ALA A 466 21.98 1.04 -7.59
CA ALA A 466 23.44 0.89 -7.60
C ALA A 466 24.13 1.98 -8.44
N GLU A 467 23.58 2.30 -9.61
CA GLU A 467 24.09 3.37 -10.48
C GLU A 467 24.00 4.75 -9.77
N MET A 468 22.87 5.04 -9.13
CA MET A 468 22.69 6.27 -8.37
C MET A 468 23.65 6.39 -7.19
N LEU A 469 23.87 5.30 -6.44
CA LEU A 469 24.82 5.24 -5.33
C LEU A 469 26.24 5.48 -5.82
N ALA A 470 26.65 4.78 -6.87
CA ALA A 470 27.96 4.94 -7.50
C ALA A 470 28.20 6.41 -7.92
N ALA A 471 27.23 7.04 -8.60
CA ALA A 471 27.28 8.44 -8.96
C ALA A 471 27.40 9.38 -7.75
N ALA A 472 26.75 9.04 -6.64
CA ALA A 472 26.85 9.78 -5.38
C ALA A 472 28.16 9.51 -4.59
N GLY A 473 29.06 8.64 -5.08
CA GLY A 473 30.29 8.25 -4.41
C GLY A 473 30.10 7.22 -3.29
N LEU A 474 28.97 6.48 -3.33
CA LEU A 474 28.58 5.49 -2.34
C LEU A 474 28.64 4.08 -2.93
N THR A 475 28.90 3.07 -2.09
CA THR A 475 28.99 1.67 -2.51
C THR A 475 27.87 0.80 -1.95
N HIS A 476 27.14 1.28 -0.94
CA HIS A 476 26.06 0.52 -0.31
C HIS A 476 24.90 1.44 0.13
N PRO A 477 23.64 0.99 0.03
CA PRO A 477 22.48 1.79 0.44
C PRO A 477 22.51 2.30 1.88
N SER A 478 23.10 1.54 2.81
CA SER A 478 23.25 1.93 4.23
C SER A 478 24.14 3.16 4.47
N GLN A 479 24.88 3.62 3.46
CA GLN A 479 25.69 4.84 3.54
C GLN A 479 24.90 6.10 3.24
N LEU A 480 23.65 5.96 2.74
CA LEU A 480 22.77 7.09 2.52
C LEU A 480 22.42 7.79 3.84
N GLN A 481 22.45 9.09 3.81
CA GLN A 481 22.16 9.97 4.96
C GLN A 481 21.39 11.20 4.47
N ALA A 482 20.68 11.87 5.37
CA ALA A 482 19.91 13.07 5.07
C ALA A 482 20.73 14.20 4.39
N LYS A 483 22.04 14.25 4.58
CA LYS A 483 22.93 15.21 3.89
C LYS A 483 23.09 14.95 2.39
N HIS A 484 22.78 13.76 1.90
CA HIS A 484 22.87 13.42 0.47
C HIS A 484 21.61 13.83 -0.31
N LEU A 485 20.51 14.08 0.37
CA LEU A 485 19.23 14.47 -0.22
C LEU A 485 19.02 15.96 -0.12
N VAL A 486 18.68 16.59 -1.24
CA VAL A 486 18.46 18.04 -1.36
C VAL A 486 17.04 18.29 -1.81
N ARG A 487 16.41 19.31 -1.25
CA ARG A 487 15.06 19.76 -1.65
C ARG A 487 15.09 21.23 -2.04
N ARG A 488 14.46 21.54 -3.15
CA ARG A 488 14.21 22.92 -3.56
C ARG A 488 13.06 23.50 -2.74
N MET A 489 13.34 24.61 -2.08
CA MET A 489 12.35 25.29 -1.24
C MET A 489 11.64 26.40 -2.01
N SER A 490 12.37 27.10 -2.88
CA SER A 490 11.86 28.19 -3.72
C SER A 490 12.66 28.26 -5.03
N ALA A 491 12.37 29.25 -5.87
CA ALA A 491 13.13 29.47 -7.10
C ALA A 491 14.63 29.71 -6.86
N THR A 492 15.01 30.26 -5.69
CA THR A 492 16.37 30.67 -5.35
C THR A 492 17.00 29.87 -4.19
N GLU A 493 16.23 29.03 -3.48
CA GLU A 493 16.70 28.34 -2.28
C GLU A 493 16.59 26.83 -2.41
N VAL A 494 17.66 26.12 -2.06
CA VAL A 494 17.70 24.67 -1.85
C VAL A 494 18.27 24.37 -0.47
N LYS A 495 17.79 23.30 0.18
CA LYS A 495 18.28 22.86 1.50
C LYS A 495 18.56 21.35 1.49
N LEU A 496 19.59 20.96 2.23
CA LEU A 496 19.81 19.55 2.57
C LEU A 496 18.70 19.09 3.52
N PHE A 497 18.28 17.83 3.41
CA PHE A 497 17.32 17.26 4.36
C PHE A 497 17.80 17.31 5.81
N SER A 498 19.11 17.21 6.04
CA SER A 498 19.72 17.42 7.35
C SER A 498 19.56 18.84 7.92
N GLN A 499 19.19 19.82 7.08
CA GLN A 499 18.89 21.20 7.49
C GLN A 499 17.38 21.46 7.61
N LEU A 500 16.57 20.63 6.95
CA LEU A 500 15.10 20.78 6.93
C LEU A 500 14.43 20.14 8.13
N HIS A 501 15.04 19.11 8.68
CA HIS A 501 14.45 18.31 9.75
C HIS A 501 15.35 18.26 10.97
N VAL A 502 14.74 18.11 12.13
CA VAL A 502 15.48 17.87 13.39
C VAL A 502 15.98 16.42 13.36
N PHE A 503 17.24 16.22 13.68
CA PHE A 503 17.84 14.90 13.91
C PHE A 503 18.42 14.88 15.33
N LEU A 504 17.83 14.03 16.18
CA LEU A 504 18.31 13.89 17.57
C LEU A 504 19.66 13.20 17.61
N LYS A 505 20.45 13.54 18.62
CA LYS A 505 21.70 12.86 18.92
C LYS A 505 21.46 11.57 19.72
N PRO A 506 22.38 10.59 19.63
CA PRO A 506 22.28 9.38 20.45
C PRO A 506 22.12 9.69 21.95
N GLY A 507 21.10 9.11 22.58
CA GLY A 507 20.80 9.26 24.01
C GLY A 507 20.17 10.60 24.42
N GLU A 508 19.85 11.49 23.50
CA GLU A 508 19.38 12.85 23.81
C GLU A 508 18.05 12.86 24.58
N LEU A 509 17.14 11.92 24.33
CA LEU A 509 15.88 11.78 25.08
C LEU A 509 16.06 11.20 26.49
N LEU A 510 17.22 10.66 26.82
CA LEU A 510 17.55 10.16 28.15
C LEU A 510 18.17 11.25 29.04
N GLY A 511 18.57 12.38 28.45
CA GLY A 511 19.17 13.54 29.14
C GLY A 511 18.14 14.61 29.52
N ASN A 512 18.63 15.64 30.23
CA ASN A 512 17.80 16.77 30.70
C ASN A 512 17.67 17.92 29.67
N ALA A 513 18.46 17.91 28.57
CA ALA A 513 18.47 18.97 27.56
C ALA A 513 18.22 18.36 26.18
N VAL A 514 16.97 18.35 25.74
CA VAL A 514 16.56 17.88 24.42
C VAL A 514 16.49 19.07 23.48
N GLN A 515 17.23 19.05 22.36
CA GLN A 515 17.20 20.12 21.34
C GLN A 515 15.87 20.21 20.59
N GLY A 516 15.13 19.12 20.54
CA GLY A 516 13.80 19.07 19.91
C GLY A 516 12.69 19.24 20.94
N GLU A 517 12.21 20.46 21.18
CA GLU A 517 11.11 20.76 22.12
C GLU A 517 9.88 19.85 21.90
N PHE A 518 9.50 19.62 20.66
CA PHE A 518 8.43 18.70 20.31
C PHE A 518 8.67 17.27 20.82
N TYR A 519 9.88 16.73 20.62
CA TYR A 519 10.24 15.38 21.08
C TYR A 519 10.26 15.29 22.61
N ALA A 520 10.81 16.33 23.29
CA ALA A 520 10.82 16.40 24.73
C ALA A 520 9.40 16.37 25.32
N ARG A 521 8.51 17.17 24.75
CA ARG A 521 7.11 17.26 25.15
C ARG A 521 6.37 15.91 24.96
N MET A 522 6.50 15.31 23.77
CA MET A 522 5.86 14.01 23.48
C MET A 522 6.40 12.91 24.39
N TRP A 523 7.70 12.95 24.71
CA TRP A 523 8.31 12.02 25.65
C TRP A 523 7.76 12.16 27.08
N GLN A 524 7.48 13.37 27.54
CA GLN A 524 6.89 13.64 28.86
C GLN A 524 5.44 13.11 28.94
N LEU A 525 4.67 13.28 27.87
CA LEU A 525 3.28 12.82 27.80
C LEU A 525 3.16 11.29 27.75
N ALA A 526 4.11 10.62 27.17
CA ALA A 526 4.09 9.17 26.95
C ALA A 526 4.14 8.36 28.24
N GLN A 527 3.49 7.20 28.26
CA GLN A 527 3.47 6.24 29.37
C GLN A 527 3.76 4.83 28.85
N ALA A 528 4.45 4.01 29.63
CA ALA A 528 4.69 2.61 29.29
C ALA A 528 3.46 1.72 29.55
N GLU A 529 2.65 2.11 30.53
CA GLU A 529 1.50 1.36 31.05
C GLU A 529 0.19 1.66 30.32
N SER A 530 0.17 2.71 29.46
CA SER A 530 -1.03 3.13 28.74
C SER A 530 -0.69 3.81 27.42
N PHE A 531 -1.54 3.67 26.40
CA PHE A 531 -1.48 4.46 25.18
C PHE A 531 -2.04 5.89 25.36
N GLU A 532 -2.76 6.16 26.45
CA GLU A 532 -3.26 7.50 26.78
C GLU A 532 -2.12 8.43 27.22
N PRO A 533 -2.19 9.74 26.97
CA PRO A 533 -1.22 10.69 27.49
C PRO A 533 -1.36 10.86 29.01
N ARG A 534 -0.29 11.31 29.68
CA ARG A 534 -0.27 11.51 31.15
C ARG A 534 -1.25 12.56 31.65
N SER A 535 -1.51 13.60 30.87
CA SER A 535 -2.51 14.62 31.17
C SER A 535 -2.97 15.31 29.89
N ASP A 536 -4.27 15.60 29.79
CA ASP A 536 -4.86 16.36 28.69
C ASP A 536 -4.44 17.84 28.71
N GLU A 537 -4.23 18.43 29.91
CA GLU A 537 -3.79 19.82 30.08
C GLU A 537 -2.44 20.11 29.41
N ALA A 538 -1.55 19.12 29.30
CA ALA A 538 -0.28 19.28 28.61
C ALA A 538 -0.41 19.32 27.06
N LEU A 539 -1.56 18.94 26.51
CA LEU A 539 -1.84 19.04 25.07
C LEU A 539 -2.36 20.43 24.66
N GLU A 540 -2.93 21.18 25.58
CA GLU A 540 -3.56 22.50 25.33
C GLU A 540 -2.56 23.68 25.29
N LEU A 541 -1.31 23.49 25.69
CA LEU A 541 -0.30 24.55 25.61
C LEU A 541 0.26 24.64 24.17
N HIS A 542 -0.07 25.73 23.50
CA HIS A 542 0.23 26.16 22.11
C HIS A 542 1.66 26.04 21.65
#